data_9aa96dfb5631947cb98a826bbd4df191
#
_entry.id   9aa96dfb5631947cb98a826bbd4df191
#
_cell.length_a   1.000
_cell.length_b   1.000
_cell.length_c   1.000
_cell.angle_alpha   90.00
_cell.angle_beta   90.00
_cell.angle_gamma   90.00
#
_symmetry.space_group_name_H-M   'P 1'
#
loop_
_entity.id
_entity.type
_entity.pdbx_description
1 polymer ?
#
loop_
_entity_poly.entity_id
_entity_poly.type
_entity_poly.pdbx_seq_one_letter_code
_entity_poly.pdbx_strand_id
1 'polypeptide(L)'
;MKKLISAIFASIVLTSAVVAQVAPVPNPDVSETVLTNTKVTLTATADGTAPITYAWFKGTTQVATGSTLVFNSIQTADAGVYKAVATNPGGSTDSNLATLVVITPVAPFNVKITITKG
;
A
#
# COMPACT_ATOMS: atom_id res chain seq x y z
N MET A 1 -27.38 12.52 -15.01
CA MET A 1 -26.86 12.49 -14.53
C MET A 1 -26.28 12.32 -13.81
N LYS A 2 -25.97 12.31 -13.66
CA LYS A 2 -25.37 12.02 -13.02
C LYS A 2 -24.86 12.15 -11.95
N LYS A 3 -24.73 11.98 -11.38
CA LYS A 3 -24.34 12.02 -10.42
C LYS A 3 -23.46 12.05 -9.76
N LEU A 4 -23.34 12.18 -9.36
CA LEU A 4 -22.75 12.24 -8.71
C LEU A 4 -22.11 12.19 -7.86
N ILE A 5 -22.08 12.77 -7.89
CA ILE A 5 -21.37 12.00 -7.04
C ILE A 5 -20.56 12.63 -5.95
N SER A 6 -21.09 12.57 -4.80
CA SER A 6 -20.39 12.99 -3.62
C SER A 6 -19.53 11.89 -3.03
N ALA A 7 -19.66 10.66 -3.54
CA ALA A 7 -18.90 9.53 -3.02
C ALA A 7 -17.41 9.68 -3.29
N ILE A 8 -16.59 9.27 -2.35
CA ILE A 8 -15.16 9.19 -2.49
C ILE A 8 -14.79 7.73 -2.68
N PHE A 9 -14.08 7.43 -3.75
CA PHE A 9 -13.50 6.11 -3.95
C PHE A 9 -12.00 6.24 -3.73
N ALA A 10 -11.50 5.59 -2.69
CA ALA A 10 -10.10 5.66 -2.35
C ALA A 10 -9.42 4.32 -2.62
N SER A 11 -8.20 4.38 -3.12
CA SER A 11 -7.41 3.18 -3.35
C SER A 11 -5.96 3.40 -2.94
N ILE A 12 -5.31 2.33 -2.53
CA ILE A 12 -3.89 2.31 -2.29
C ILE A 12 -3.26 1.52 -3.42
N VAL A 13 -2.22 2.09 -3.99
CA VAL A 13 -1.42 1.43 -5.02
C VAL A 13 0.01 1.33 -4.53
N LEU A 14 0.56 0.13 -4.52
CA LEU A 14 1.97 -0.08 -4.23
C LEU A 14 2.79 0.31 -5.45
N THR A 15 3.96 0.94 -5.23
CA THR A 15 4.80 1.39 -6.34
C THR A 15 5.26 0.27 -7.25
N SER A 16 5.34 -0.93 -6.72
CA SER A 16 5.75 -2.10 -7.50
C SER A 16 4.57 -2.80 -8.19
N ALA A 17 3.34 -2.35 -7.96
CA ALA A 17 2.15 -2.98 -8.49
C ALA A 17 1.29 -1.96 -9.23
N VAL A 18 0.77 -2.36 -10.37
CA VAL A 18 -0.18 -1.57 -11.12
C VAL A 18 -1.49 -2.33 -11.15
N VAL A 19 -2.53 -1.70 -10.64
CA VAL A 19 -3.87 -2.30 -10.62
C VAL A 19 -4.75 -1.52 -11.57
N ALA A 20 -5.26 -2.21 -12.58
CA ALA A 20 -6.23 -1.62 -13.47
C ALA A 20 -7.55 -1.44 -12.73
N GLN A 21 -8.11 -0.26 -12.80
CA GLN A 21 -9.34 0.06 -12.10
C GLN A 21 -10.54 -0.16 -12.99
N VAL A 22 -11.53 -0.88 -12.49
CA VAL A 22 -12.80 -1.08 -13.16
C VAL A 22 -13.91 -0.56 -12.25
N ALA A 23 -14.56 0.53 -12.66
CA ALA A 23 -15.67 1.08 -11.90
C ALA A 23 -16.94 0.27 -12.16
N PRO A 24 -17.86 0.13 -11.21
CA PRO A 24 -17.88 0.67 -9.85
C PRO A 24 -17.46 -0.34 -8.78
N VAL A 25 -16.56 -1.22 -9.12
CA VAL A 25 -16.10 -2.29 -8.23
C VAL A 25 -15.23 -1.69 -7.13
N PRO A 26 -15.39 -2.10 -5.88
CA PRO A 26 -14.48 -1.67 -4.82
C PRO A 26 -13.05 -2.09 -5.14
N ASN A 27 -12.11 -1.25 -4.74
CA ASN A 27 -10.70 -1.55 -4.96
C ASN A 27 -10.32 -2.79 -4.16
N PRO A 28 -9.67 -3.78 -4.79
CA PRO A 28 -9.25 -4.97 -4.06
C PRO A 28 -8.12 -4.64 -3.10
N ASP A 29 -8.03 -5.41 -2.02
CA ASP A 29 -6.90 -5.34 -1.14
C ASP A 29 -5.63 -5.79 -1.86
N VAL A 30 -4.51 -5.20 -1.49
CA VAL A 30 -3.22 -5.51 -2.09
C VAL A 30 -2.25 -6.00 -1.04
N SER A 31 -1.27 -6.79 -1.46
CA SER A 31 -0.26 -7.33 -0.56
C SER A 31 1.07 -7.39 -1.30
N GLU A 32 2.13 -7.06 -0.59
CA GLU A 32 3.47 -7.08 -1.16
C GLU A 32 4.46 -7.61 -0.12
N THR A 33 5.39 -8.44 -0.59
CA THR A 33 6.49 -8.94 0.24
C THR A 33 7.77 -8.24 -0.20
N VAL A 34 8.42 -7.59 0.74
CA VAL A 34 9.64 -6.83 0.45
C VAL A 34 10.75 -7.22 1.41
N LEU A 35 11.99 -7.03 0.96
CA LEU A 35 13.15 -7.22 1.81
C LEU A 35 13.37 -5.99 2.69
N THR A 36 13.92 -6.21 3.87
CA THR A 36 14.38 -5.08 4.70
C THR A 36 15.34 -4.19 3.94
N ASN A 37 15.36 -2.92 4.31
CA ASN A 37 16.19 -1.88 3.71
C ASN A 37 15.81 -1.51 2.28
N THR A 38 14.65 -1.97 1.81
CA THR A 38 14.10 -1.54 0.52
C THR A 38 13.29 -0.26 0.71
N LYS A 39 13.33 0.60 -0.30
CA LYS A 39 12.45 1.77 -0.33
C LYS A 39 11.07 1.35 -0.82
N VAL A 40 10.04 1.68 -0.06
CA VAL A 40 8.65 1.37 -0.41
C VAL A 40 7.84 2.64 -0.34
N THR A 41 7.02 2.87 -1.34
CA THR A 41 6.10 4.00 -1.38
C THR A 41 4.68 3.48 -1.58
N LEU A 42 3.78 3.85 -0.69
CA LEU A 42 2.35 3.65 -0.86
C LEU A 42 1.75 4.95 -1.35
N THR A 43 0.90 4.87 -2.36
CA THR A 43 0.23 6.05 -2.94
C THR A 43 -1.27 5.85 -2.83
N ALA A 44 -1.96 6.85 -2.32
CA ALA A 44 -3.42 6.88 -2.25
C ALA A 44 -3.95 7.86 -3.27
N THR A 45 -5.02 7.45 -3.94
CA THR A 45 -5.78 8.30 -4.85
C THR A 45 -7.25 8.19 -4.51
N ALA A 46 -7.99 9.24 -4.80
CA ALA A 46 -9.44 9.25 -4.57
C ALA A 46 -10.09 10.16 -5.58
N ASP A 47 -11.31 9.80 -5.95
CA ASP A 47 -12.18 10.65 -6.73
C ASP A 47 -13.15 11.37 -5.80
N GLY A 48 -13.50 12.58 -6.18
CA GLY A 48 -14.44 13.36 -5.38
C GLY A 48 -14.19 14.86 -5.54
N THR A 49 -14.98 15.63 -4.79
CA THR A 49 -14.86 17.07 -4.80
C THR A 49 -13.61 17.52 -4.04
N ALA A 50 -12.81 18.36 -4.66
CA ALA A 50 -11.63 18.94 -4.00
C ALA A 50 -12.06 19.95 -2.93
N PRO A 51 -11.24 20.19 -1.89
CA PRO A 51 -9.96 19.54 -1.66
C PRO A 51 -10.12 18.16 -1.01
N ILE A 52 -9.23 17.23 -1.36
CA ILE A 52 -9.19 15.90 -0.76
C ILE A 52 -7.89 15.78 0.03
N THR A 53 -8.01 15.36 1.29
CA THR A 53 -6.88 15.12 2.16
C THR A 53 -6.81 13.64 2.50
N TYR A 54 -5.62 13.18 2.87
CA TYR A 54 -5.37 11.77 3.16
C TYR A 54 -4.72 11.62 4.52
N ALA A 55 -5.13 10.61 5.25
CA ALA A 55 -4.48 10.17 6.48
C ALA A 55 -4.20 8.67 6.36
N TRP A 56 -3.00 8.28 6.76
CA TRP A 56 -2.56 6.89 6.70
C TRP A 56 -2.61 6.26 8.07
N PHE A 57 -3.11 5.02 8.11
CA PHE A 57 -3.24 4.26 9.34
C PHE A 57 -2.57 2.90 9.18
N LYS A 58 -1.89 2.49 10.24
CA LYS A 58 -1.46 1.10 10.43
C LYS A 58 -2.34 0.50 11.51
N GLY A 59 -3.26 -0.36 11.12
CA GLY A 59 -4.32 -0.78 12.02
C GLY A 59 -5.19 0.42 12.42
N THR A 60 -5.22 0.73 13.70
CA THR A 60 -5.96 1.88 14.23
C THR A 60 -5.09 3.10 14.53
N THR A 61 -3.77 2.99 14.30
CA THR A 61 -2.82 4.05 14.61
C THR A 61 -2.54 4.89 13.38
N GLN A 62 -2.77 6.20 13.47
CA GLN A 62 -2.40 7.11 12.39
C GLN A 62 -0.88 7.26 12.34
N VAL A 63 -0.31 7.06 11.16
CA VAL A 63 1.15 7.07 10.96
C VAL A 63 1.63 8.19 10.06
N ALA A 64 0.77 8.75 9.22
CA ALA A 64 1.18 9.81 8.29
C ALA A 64 -0.03 10.53 7.71
N THR A 65 0.24 11.62 7.00
CA THR A 65 -0.76 12.36 6.21
C THR A 65 -0.19 12.61 4.82
N GLY A 66 -1.07 12.93 3.88
CA GLY A 66 -0.69 13.20 2.50
C GLY A 66 -0.98 12.03 1.59
N SER A 67 -0.80 12.24 0.30
CA SER A 67 -1.16 11.23 -0.71
C SER A 67 -0.18 10.06 -0.78
N THR A 68 0.97 10.17 -0.15
CA THR A 68 1.98 9.09 -0.15
C THR A 68 2.46 8.79 1.26
N LEU A 69 2.81 7.52 1.47
CA LEU A 69 3.50 7.05 2.66
C LEU A 69 4.79 6.38 2.19
N VAL A 70 5.94 6.93 2.60
CA VAL A 70 7.25 6.51 2.10
C VAL A 70 8.04 5.87 3.23
N PHE A 71 8.56 4.69 2.96
CA PHE A 71 9.55 4.02 3.80
C PHE A 71 10.89 4.07 3.03
N ASN A 72 11.81 4.90 3.45
CA ASN A 72 13.10 5.01 2.75
C ASN A 72 13.94 3.75 2.90
N SER A 73 13.78 3.05 4.01
CA SER A 73 14.51 1.82 4.31
C SER A 73 13.62 0.99 5.24
N ILE A 74 12.73 0.21 4.66
CA ILE A 74 11.70 -0.50 5.41
C ILE A 74 12.32 -1.53 6.35
N GLN A 75 11.75 -1.65 7.55
CA GLN A 75 12.20 -2.59 8.57
C GLN A 75 11.10 -3.57 8.92
N THR A 76 11.44 -4.64 9.60
CA THR A 76 10.46 -5.66 10.01
C THR A 76 9.36 -5.08 10.90
N ALA A 77 9.67 -4.04 11.67
CA ALA A 77 8.67 -3.35 12.49
C ALA A 77 7.63 -2.61 11.65
N ASP A 78 7.93 -2.32 10.39
CA ASP A 78 7.00 -1.64 9.48
C ASP A 78 6.02 -2.62 8.82
N ALA A 79 6.21 -3.90 8.99
CA ALA A 79 5.27 -4.88 8.45
C ALA A 79 3.89 -4.71 9.08
N GLY A 80 2.86 -4.90 8.29
CA GLY A 80 1.50 -4.80 8.79
C GLY A 80 0.52 -4.40 7.72
N VAL A 81 -0.69 -4.05 8.16
CA VAL A 81 -1.79 -3.68 7.29
C VAL A 81 -2.00 -2.17 7.36
N TYR A 82 -1.97 -1.54 6.21
CA TYR A 82 -2.11 -0.09 6.06
C TYR A 82 -3.37 0.26 5.29
N LYS A 83 -3.96 1.39 5.63
CA LYS A 83 -5.03 1.99 4.84
C LYS A 83 -4.87 3.50 4.82
N ALA A 84 -5.45 4.13 3.81
CA ALA A 84 -5.58 5.57 3.75
C ALA A 84 -7.06 5.94 3.92
N VAL A 85 -7.30 7.06 4.59
CA VAL A 85 -8.62 7.64 4.70
C VAL A 85 -8.60 8.93 3.90
N ALA A 86 -9.43 9.00 2.87
CA ALA A 86 -9.59 10.19 2.05
C ALA A 86 -10.77 11.01 2.59
N THR A 87 -10.57 12.28 2.76
CA THR A 87 -11.57 13.18 3.31
C THR A 87 -11.75 14.41 2.42
N ASN A 88 -12.99 14.78 2.17
CA ASN A 88 -13.34 16.03 1.54
C ASN A 88 -14.52 16.68 2.30
N PRO A 89 -15.04 17.83 1.86
CA PRO A 89 -16.20 18.45 2.54
C PRO A 89 -17.43 17.56 2.59
N GLY A 90 -17.55 16.57 1.73
CA GLY A 90 -18.69 15.64 1.74
C GLY A 90 -18.55 14.48 2.71
N GLY A 91 -17.36 14.23 3.26
CA GLY A 91 -17.16 13.14 4.19
C GLY A 91 -15.82 12.43 4.00
N SER A 92 -15.71 11.23 4.55
CA SER A 92 -14.50 10.42 4.52
C SER A 92 -14.78 9.02 4.00
N THR A 93 -13.79 8.44 3.32
CA THR A 93 -13.88 7.08 2.79
C THR A 93 -12.54 6.38 3.02
N ASP A 94 -12.62 5.15 3.51
CA ASP A 94 -11.44 4.30 3.66
C ASP A 94 -11.04 3.71 2.32
N SER A 95 -9.74 3.56 2.12
CA SER A 95 -9.20 2.83 0.97
C SER A 95 -9.31 1.31 1.19
N ASN A 96 -8.96 0.56 0.14
CA ASN A 96 -8.61 -0.85 0.28
C ASN A 96 -7.43 -1.00 1.25
N LEU A 97 -7.20 -2.21 1.72
CA LEU A 97 -6.10 -2.51 2.62
C LEU A 97 -4.84 -2.85 1.82
N ALA A 98 -3.70 -2.42 2.33
CA ALA A 98 -2.40 -2.78 1.80
C ALA A 98 -1.62 -3.50 2.89
N THR A 99 -1.27 -4.76 2.63
CA THR A 99 -0.49 -5.56 3.55
C THR A 99 0.96 -5.57 3.11
N LEU A 100 1.85 -5.15 3.99
CA LEU A 100 3.28 -5.23 3.77
C LEU A 100 3.85 -6.37 4.62
N VAL A 101 4.46 -7.32 3.94
CA VAL A 101 5.23 -8.39 4.56
C VAL A 101 6.70 -8.06 4.36
N VAL A 102 7.42 -7.91 5.46
CA VAL A 102 8.84 -7.52 5.41
C VAL A 102 9.68 -8.67 5.90
N ILE A 103 10.58 -9.12 5.05
CA ILE A 103 11.46 -10.25 5.37
C ILE A 103 12.90 -9.79 5.35
N THR A 104 13.73 -10.45 6.18
CA THR A 104 15.16 -10.21 6.17
C THR A 104 15.84 -11.17 5.20
N PRO A 105 16.84 -10.70 4.45
CA PRO A 105 17.64 -11.61 3.66
C PRO A 105 18.32 -12.64 4.55
N VAL A 106 18.43 -13.86 4.04
CA VAL A 106 19.09 -14.96 4.75
C VAL A 106 20.38 -15.27 4.02
N ALA A 107 21.48 -15.32 4.77
CA ALA A 107 22.75 -15.70 4.19
C ALA A 107 22.70 -17.13 3.65
N PRO A 108 23.42 -17.43 2.56
CA PRO A 108 23.48 -18.78 2.06
C PRO A 108 23.97 -19.75 3.14
N PHE A 109 23.40 -20.94 3.15
CA PHE A 109 23.83 -22.02 4.05
C PHE A 109 23.75 -23.34 3.32
N ASN A 110 24.37 -24.39 3.87
CA ASN A 110 24.44 -25.71 3.23
C ASN A 110 25.02 -25.65 1.80
N VAL A 111 25.99 -24.78 1.62
CA VAL A 111 26.67 -24.68 0.31
C VAL A 111 27.40 -25.97 0.06
N LYS A 112 27.14 -26.57 -1.10
CA LYS A 112 27.65 -27.88 -1.44
C LYS A 112 28.27 -27.86 -2.83
N ILE A 113 29.48 -28.40 -2.92
CA ILE A 113 30.10 -28.62 -4.22
C ILE A 113 29.93 -30.11 -4.56
N THR A 114 29.50 -30.38 -5.77
CA THR A 114 29.39 -31.74 -6.27
C THR A 114 30.32 -31.89 -7.50
N ILE A 115 31.12 -32.95 -7.50
CA ILE A 115 31.95 -33.28 -8.65
C ILE A 115 31.37 -34.51 -9.29
N THR A 116 31.10 -34.40 -10.58
CA THR A 116 30.66 -35.54 -11.38
C THR A 116 31.75 -35.84 -12.41
N LYS A 117 32.16 -37.09 -12.44
CA LYS A 117 33.16 -37.56 -13.40
C LYS A 117 32.45 -38.43 -14.42
N GLY A 118 32.57 -38.07 -15.65
CA GLY A 118 31.90 -38.75 -16.76
C GLY A 118 32.64 -39.90 -17.33
#